data_84f1eb3449fa5ea3f527837430edab4f
#
_entry.id   84f1eb3449fa5ea3f527837430edab4f
#
_cell.length_a   1.000
_cell.length_b   1.000
_cell.length_c   1.000
_cell.angle_alpha   90.00
_cell.angle_beta   90.00
_cell.angle_gamma   90.00
#
_symmetry.space_group_name_H-M   'P 1'
#
loop_
_entity.id
_entity.type
_entity.pdbx_description
1 polymer ?
#
loop_
_entity_poly.entity_id
_entity_poly.type
_entity_poly.pdbx_seq_one_letter_code
_entity_poly.pdbx_strand_id
1 'polypeptide(L)'
;CMNPIELSIEFFPPQTQEGVEKLRGVREKLASLKPDFLSVTYGAGGSTRERTFSVIKEIAAEGFNAAPHLSCVGSTRESIREILNDYKSAGIRRIVALRGDLPSGMNQSGEFRYANELIEFIRAETGDHFHLAVAAYPEWHPQARSPNDDLAAFARKAKAGANSAITQYFYNADAYFHFVD
;
A
#
# COMPACT_ATOMS: atom_id res chain seq x y z
N CYS A 1 -13.01 24.28 -9.11
CA CYS A 1 -13.79 23.03 -9.16
C CYS A 1 -13.23 22.13 -8.07
N MET A 2 -14.07 21.72 -7.13
CA MET A 2 -13.69 20.68 -6.18
C MET A 2 -13.48 19.39 -6.96
N ASN A 3 -12.33 18.74 -6.78
CA ASN A 3 -12.16 17.37 -7.28
C ASN A 3 -13.20 16.47 -6.59
N PRO A 4 -13.78 15.52 -7.32
CA PRO A 4 -14.67 14.55 -6.69
C PRO A 4 -13.95 13.82 -5.57
N ILE A 5 -14.65 13.58 -4.47
CA ILE A 5 -14.12 12.77 -3.36
C ILE A 5 -13.98 11.34 -3.84
N GLU A 6 -12.78 10.78 -3.76
CA GLU A 6 -12.53 9.36 -3.99
C GLU A 6 -12.79 8.58 -2.70
N LEU A 7 -13.55 7.50 -2.79
CA LEU A 7 -13.81 6.57 -1.69
C LEU A 7 -12.99 5.31 -1.88
N SER A 8 -12.20 4.96 -0.89
CA SER A 8 -11.51 3.66 -0.86
C SER A 8 -11.83 2.92 0.43
N ILE A 9 -11.79 1.60 0.37
CA ILE A 9 -12.05 0.72 1.51
C ILE A 9 -10.91 -0.27 1.63
N GLU A 10 -10.37 -0.41 2.84
CA GLU A 10 -9.26 -1.29 3.14
C GLU A 10 -9.73 -2.56 3.82
N PHE A 11 -9.17 -3.69 3.40
CA PHE A 11 -9.43 -5.01 3.96
C PHE A 11 -8.14 -5.68 4.44
N PHE A 12 -8.29 -6.52 5.47
CA PHE A 12 -7.26 -7.46 5.86
C PHE A 12 -7.49 -8.80 5.16
N PRO A 13 -6.44 -9.49 4.67
CA PRO A 13 -6.60 -10.81 4.07
C PRO A 13 -7.04 -11.80 5.14
N PRO A 14 -8.15 -12.52 4.95
CA PRO A 14 -8.66 -13.47 5.94
C PRO A 14 -7.73 -14.67 6.09
N GLN A 15 -7.72 -15.24 7.29
CA GLN A 15 -6.87 -16.40 7.63
C GLN A 15 -7.61 -17.73 7.51
N THR A 16 -8.94 -17.70 7.48
CA THR A 16 -9.79 -18.88 7.47
C THR A 16 -10.77 -18.84 6.29
N GLN A 17 -11.29 -20.00 5.90
CA GLN A 17 -12.31 -20.09 4.87
C GLN A 17 -13.60 -19.35 5.26
N GLU A 18 -14.00 -19.42 6.52
CA GLU A 18 -15.14 -18.65 7.06
C GLU A 18 -14.90 -17.14 6.92
N GLY A 19 -13.68 -16.70 7.21
CA GLY A 19 -13.27 -15.29 7.01
C GLY A 19 -13.36 -14.86 5.55
N VAL A 20 -12.98 -15.72 4.61
CA VAL A 20 -13.12 -15.46 3.17
C VAL A 20 -14.58 -15.26 2.78
N GLU A 21 -15.48 -16.13 3.21
CA GLU A 21 -16.91 -16.06 2.92
C GLU A 21 -17.54 -14.80 3.55
N LYS A 22 -17.17 -14.49 4.80
CA LYS A 22 -17.62 -13.29 5.47
C LYS A 22 -17.16 -12.01 4.73
N LEU A 23 -15.92 -12.00 4.27
CA LEU A 23 -15.37 -10.87 3.53
C LEU A 23 -16.09 -10.67 2.19
N ARG A 24 -16.43 -11.75 1.48
CA ARG A 24 -17.24 -11.68 0.24
C ARG A 24 -18.60 -11.00 0.49
N GLY A 25 -19.30 -11.41 1.54
CA GLY A 25 -20.59 -10.81 1.90
C GLY A 25 -20.47 -9.34 2.31
N VAL A 26 -19.36 -8.94 2.94
CA VAL A 26 -19.09 -7.53 3.28
C VAL A 26 -18.83 -6.73 2.00
N ARG A 27 -18.00 -7.23 1.07
CA ARG A 27 -17.74 -6.56 -0.21
C ARG A 27 -19.02 -6.35 -1.03
N GLU A 28 -19.87 -7.37 -1.09
CA GLU A 28 -21.16 -7.28 -1.79
C GLU A 28 -22.02 -6.13 -1.24
N LYS A 29 -22.10 -5.99 0.09
CA LYS A 29 -22.83 -4.88 0.72
C LYS A 29 -22.22 -3.52 0.45
N LEU A 30 -20.88 -3.45 0.48
CA LEU A 30 -20.14 -2.20 0.26
C LEU A 30 -20.08 -1.79 -1.20
N ALA A 31 -20.36 -2.68 -2.14
CA ALA A 31 -20.41 -2.40 -3.57
C ALA A 31 -21.41 -1.28 -3.92
N SER A 32 -22.51 -1.16 -3.15
CA SER A 32 -23.49 -0.09 -3.32
C SER A 32 -22.94 1.32 -3.09
N LEU A 33 -21.86 1.45 -2.34
CA LEU A 33 -21.14 2.72 -2.09
C LEU A 33 -20.28 3.14 -3.30
N LYS A 34 -20.10 2.27 -4.29
CA LYS A 34 -19.29 2.50 -5.49
C LYS A 34 -17.87 3.01 -5.18
N PRO A 35 -17.10 2.27 -4.36
CA PRO A 35 -15.75 2.68 -4.04
C PRO A 35 -14.88 2.76 -5.30
N ASP A 36 -13.98 3.75 -5.34
CA ASP A 36 -13.05 3.93 -6.46
C ASP A 36 -11.99 2.84 -6.50
N PHE A 37 -11.58 2.36 -5.34
CA PHE A 37 -10.72 1.17 -5.23
C PHE A 37 -10.86 0.49 -3.86
N LEU A 38 -10.48 -0.79 -3.84
CA LEU A 38 -10.40 -1.61 -2.63
C LEU A 38 -8.95 -1.99 -2.38
N SER A 39 -8.42 -1.66 -1.21
CA SER A 39 -7.06 -2.03 -0.83
C SER A 39 -7.04 -3.24 0.08
N VAL A 40 -5.97 -4.02 0.01
CA VAL A 40 -5.76 -5.20 0.84
C VAL A 40 -4.38 -5.13 1.48
N THR A 41 -4.35 -5.23 2.81
CA THR A 41 -3.11 -5.15 3.57
C THR A 41 -2.18 -6.34 3.30
N TYR A 42 -0.89 -6.12 3.55
CA TYR A 42 0.16 -7.10 3.40
C TYR A 42 0.78 -7.36 4.77
N GLY A 43 0.76 -8.61 5.23
CA GLY A 43 1.30 -8.96 6.54
C GLY A 43 2.82 -8.98 6.59
N ALA A 44 3.37 -8.77 7.78
CA ALA A 44 4.80 -8.83 8.02
C ALA A 44 5.36 -10.22 7.67
N GLY A 45 6.56 -10.25 7.04
CA GLY A 45 7.31 -11.49 6.82
C GLY A 45 6.85 -12.39 5.67
N GLY A 46 6.01 -11.89 4.75
CA GLY A 46 5.64 -12.63 3.52
C GLY A 46 4.64 -13.77 3.71
N SER A 47 4.27 -14.14 4.95
CA SER A 47 3.33 -15.24 5.24
C SER A 47 1.92 -15.00 4.72
N THR A 48 1.59 -13.76 4.34
CA THR A 48 0.28 -13.36 3.82
C THR A 48 0.28 -13.08 2.32
N ARG A 49 1.42 -13.24 1.64
CA ARG A 49 1.56 -12.94 0.19
C ARG A 49 0.49 -13.64 -0.65
N GLU A 50 0.37 -14.95 -0.50
CA GLU A 50 -0.59 -15.76 -1.26
C GLU A 50 -2.04 -15.41 -0.92
N ARG A 51 -2.33 -15.16 0.37
CA ARG A 51 -3.66 -14.75 0.81
C ARG A 51 -4.04 -13.37 0.27
N THR A 52 -3.14 -12.41 0.36
CA THR A 52 -3.33 -11.08 -0.22
C THR A 52 -3.58 -11.17 -1.71
N PHE A 53 -2.77 -11.96 -2.43
CA PHE A 53 -2.91 -12.13 -3.87
C PHE A 53 -4.23 -12.81 -4.26
N SER A 54 -4.67 -13.81 -3.48
CA SER A 54 -5.95 -14.48 -3.70
C SER A 54 -7.13 -13.50 -3.57
N VAL A 55 -7.16 -12.69 -2.50
CA VAL A 55 -8.19 -11.67 -2.29
C VAL A 55 -8.17 -10.61 -3.38
N ILE A 56 -6.99 -10.15 -3.77
CA ILE A 56 -6.82 -9.17 -4.85
C ILE A 56 -7.36 -9.68 -6.18
N LYS A 57 -7.11 -10.94 -6.52
CA LYS A 57 -7.66 -11.55 -7.74
C LYS A 57 -9.19 -11.66 -7.70
N GLU A 58 -9.77 -11.99 -6.55
CA GLU A 58 -11.24 -12.01 -6.41
C GLU A 58 -11.83 -10.61 -6.60
N ILE A 59 -11.26 -9.60 -5.95
CA ILE A 59 -11.70 -8.21 -6.06
C ILE A 59 -11.64 -7.74 -7.52
N ALA A 60 -10.56 -8.03 -8.21
CA ALA A 60 -10.41 -7.68 -9.63
C ALA A 60 -11.44 -8.43 -10.52
N ALA A 61 -11.68 -9.71 -10.24
CA ALA A 61 -12.69 -10.50 -10.95
C ALA A 61 -14.12 -10.01 -10.72
N GLU A 62 -14.41 -9.41 -9.58
CA GLU A 62 -15.68 -8.76 -9.27
C GLU A 62 -15.85 -7.39 -9.97
N GLY A 63 -14.84 -6.91 -10.69
CA GLY A 63 -14.87 -5.66 -11.45
C GLY A 63 -14.44 -4.42 -10.66
N PHE A 64 -13.92 -4.57 -9.45
CA PHE A 64 -13.35 -3.47 -8.67
C PHE A 64 -11.88 -3.23 -8.98
N ASN A 65 -11.44 -1.99 -8.82
CA ASN A 65 -10.02 -1.66 -8.80
C ASN A 65 -9.41 -2.18 -7.49
N ALA A 66 -8.52 -3.14 -7.58
CA ALA A 66 -7.81 -3.67 -6.42
C ALA A 66 -6.46 -2.97 -6.23
N ALA A 67 -6.12 -2.65 -4.99
CA ALA A 67 -4.88 -2.00 -4.60
C ALA A 67 -4.18 -2.79 -3.49
N PRO A 68 -3.34 -3.79 -3.83
CA PRO A 68 -2.56 -4.50 -2.83
C PRO A 68 -1.57 -3.57 -2.13
N HIS A 69 -1.43 -3.74 -0.82
CA HIS A 69 -0.27 -3.22 -0.12
C HIS A 69 0.94 -4.10 -0.48
N LEU A 70 2.08 -3.49 -0.67
CA LEU A 70 3.35 -4.17 -0.93
C LEU A 70 4.41 -3.64 0.03
N SER A 71 4.87 -4.50 0.92
CA SER A 71 5.95 -4.21 1.86
C SER A 71 7.28 -4.75 1.33
N CYS A 72 8.32 -3.95 1.40
CA CYS A 72 9.66 -4.35 0.94
C CYS A 72 10.58 -4.87 2.04
N VAL A 73 10.20 -4.76 3.31
CA VAL A 73 11.04 -5.24 4.42
C VAL A 73 11.29 -6.75 4.30
N GLY A 74 12.55 -7.15 4.42
CA GLY A 74 12.94 -8.56 4.31
C GLY A 74 12.87 -9.15 2.90
N SER A 75 12.54 -8.34 1.89
CA SER A 75 12.41 -8.79 0.50
C SER A 75 13.69 -8.59 -0.31
N THR A 76 13.84 -9.42 -1.34
CA THR A 76 14.86 -9.26 -2.37
C THR A 76 14.27 -8.58 -3.60
N ARG A 77 15.14 -8.02 -4.45
CA ARG A 77 14.72 -7.45 -5.75
C ARG A 77 14.01 -8.48 -6.62
N GLU A 78 14.51 -9.72 -6.63
CA GLU A 78 13.90 -10.82 -7.38
C GLU A 78 12.50 -11.14 -6.88
N SER A 79 12.29 -11.26 -5.56
CA SER A 79 10.97 -11.55 -4.99
C SER A 79 9.96 -10.43 -5.27
N ILE A 80 10.38 -9.17 -5.22
CA ILE A 80 9.52 -8.04 -5.59
C ILE A 80 9.19 -8.06 -7.08
N ARG A 81 10.16 -8.37 -7.96
CA ARG A 81 9.93 -8.49 -9.41
C ARG A 81 8.89 -9.55 -9.73
N GLU A 82 8.95 -10.71 -9.09
CA GLU A 82 7.95 -11.77 -9.24
C GLU A 82 6.55 -11.28 -8.84
N ILE A 83 6.43 -10.61 -7.68
CA ILE A 83 5.16 -10.06 -7.21
C ILE A 83 4.60 -9.04 -8.21
N LEU A 84 5.44 -8.14 -8.74
CA LEU A 84 5.01 -7.15 -9.72
C LEU A 84 4.50 -7.80 -11.02
N ASN A 85 5.17 -8.88 -11.47
CA ASN A 85 4.73 -9.64 -12.64
C ASN A 85 3.38 -10.32 -12.38
N ASP A 86 3.19 -10.91 -11.21
CA ASP A 86 1.92 -11.52 -10.80
C ASP A 86 0.78 -10.49 -10.79
N TYR A 87 1.02 -9.32 -10.19
CA TYR A 87 0.03 -8.24 -10.16
C TYR A 87 -0.28 -7.71 -11.56
N LYS A 88 0.74 -7.50 -12.38
CA LYS A 88 0.57 -7.06 -13.76
C LYS A 88 -0.25 -8.06 -14.57
N SER A 89 0.05 -9.35 -14.44
CA SER A 89 -0.70 -10.44 -15.11
C SER A 89 -2.14 -10.55 -14.64
N ALA A 90 -2.44 -10.20 -13.39
CA ALA A 90 -3.78 -10.16 -12.85
C ALA A 90 -4.56 -8.86 -13.19
N GLY A 91 -3.98 -7.95 -13.97
CA GLY A 91 -4.60 -6.69 -14.36
C GLY A 91 -4.62 -5.62 -13.28
N ILE A 92 -3.81 -5.77 -12.23
CA ILE A 92 -3.70 -4.78 -11.15
C ILE A 92 -2.98 -3.54 -11.66
N ARG A 93 -3.51 -2.38 -11.30
CA ARG A 93 -3.01 -1.05 -11.71
C ARG A 93 -2.61 -0.15 -10.56
N ARG A 94 -2.96 -0.50 -9.32
CA ARG A 94 -2.67 0.29 -8.11
C ARG A 94 -1.89 -0.54 -7.11
N ILE A 95 -0.91 0.07 -6.44
CA ILE A 95 -0.14 -0.52 -5.35
C ILE A 95 0.01 0.52 -4.24
N VAL A 96 -0.17 0.11 -2.99
CA VAL A 96 0.22 0.89 -1.82
C VAL A 96 1.61 0.42 -1.39
N ALA A 97 2.63 1.23 -1.69
CA ALA A 97 4.03 0.89 -1.46
C ALA A 97 4.47 1.29 -0.04
N LEU A 98 4.91 0.32 0.74
CA LEU A 98 5.30 0.48 2.14
C LEU A 98 6.70 -0.07 2.39
N ARG A 99 7.39 0.45 3.40
CA ARG A 99 8.59 -0.21 3.92
C ARG A 99 8.22 -1.49 4.64
N GLY A 100 7.22 -1.42 5.49
CA GLY A 100 6.83 -2.44 6.46
C GLY A 100 7.66 -2.36 7.74
N ASP A 101 7.21 -3.08 8.76
CA ASP A 101 7.89 -3.21 10.04
C ASP A 101 8.78 -4.45 10.04
N LEU A 102 9.98 -4.33 10.62
CA LEU A 102 10.85 -5.47 10.84
C LEU A 102 10.19 -6.40 11.88
N PRO A 103 9.99 -7.69 11.54
CA PRO A 103 9.55 -8.65 12.54
C PRO A 103 10.50 -8.70 13.74
N SER A 104 9.97 -8.94 14.93
CA SER A 104 10.77 -9.07 16.14
C SER A 104 11.85 -10.16 15.96
N GLY A 105 13.11 -9.78 16.19
CA GLY A 105 14.27 -10.68 16.05
C GLY A 105 14.95 -10.68 14.67
N MET A 106 14.45 -9.95 13.66
CA MET A 106 15.13 -9.75 12.39
C MET A 106 16.01 -8.49 12.43
N ASN A 107 17.31 -8.68 12.17
CA ASN A 107 18.28 -7.58 12.13
C ASN A 107 18.58 -7.08 10.70
N GLN A 108 18.00 -7.70 9.67
CA GLN A 108 18.26 -7.35 8.26
C GLN A 108 16.97 -6.91 7.57
N SER A 109 17.05 -5.76 6.92
CA SER A 109 15.94 -5.18 6.15
C SER A 109 15.74 -5.80 4.76
N GLY A 110 16.52 -6.82 4.38
CA GLY A 110 16.58 -7.30 3.00
C GLY A 110 17.35 -6.35 2.09
N GLU A 111 17.01 -6.32 0.80
CA GLU A 111 17.67 -5.45 -0.20
C GLU A 111 17.08 -4.04 -0.28
N PHE A 112 15.99 -3.77 0.44
CA PHE A 112 15.34 -2.46 0.52
C PHE A 112 15.34 -1.95 1.96
N ARG A 113 15.81 -0.73 2.16
CA ARG A 113 15.82 -0.07 3.48
C ARG A 113 14.61 0.84 3.68
N TYR A 114 14.15 1.49 2.61
CA TYR A 114 13.12 2.51 2.65
C TYR A 114 12.10 2.35 1.53
N ALA A 115 10.89 2.86 1.73
CA ALA A 115 9.82 2.80 0.74
C ALA A 115 10.18 3.54 -0.57
N ASN A 116 10.99 4.59 -0.55
CA ASN A 116 11.42 5.27 -1.78
C ASN A 116 12.26 4.35 -2.68
N GLU A 117 13.10 3.48 -2.12
CA GLU A 117 13.88 2.51 -2.91
C GLU A 117 12.95 1.48 -3.59
N LEU A 118 11.88 1.07 -2.91
CA LEU A 118 10.85 0.22 -3.51
C LEU A 118 10.17 0.94 -4.68
N ILE A 119 9.79 2.21 -4.51
CA ILE A 119 9.14 3.00 -5.56
C ILE A 119 10.05 3.13 -6.78
N GLU A 120 11.32 3.50 -6.58
CA GLU A 120 12.32 3.59 -7.65
C GLU A 120 12.46 2.28 -8.39
N PHE A 121 12.49 1.15 -7.66
CA PHE A 121 12.57 -0.18 -8.24
C PHE A 121 11.32 -0.52 -9.08
N ILE A 122 10.12 -0.25 -8.55
CA ILE A 122 8.86 -0.49 -9.28
C ILE A 122 8.85 0.34 -10.57
N ARG A 123 9.26 1.62 -10.52
CA ARG A 123 9.34 2.48 -11.72
C ARG A 123 10.36 1.97 -12.74
N ALA A 124 11.52 1.52 -12.28
CA ALA A 124 12.54 0.95 -13.17
C ALA A 124 12.07 -0.33 -13.88
N GLU A 125 11.33 -1.20 -13.16
CA GLU A 125 10.87 -2.49 -13.69
C GLU A 125 9.59 -2.37 -14.54
N THR A 126 8.69 -1.44 -14.21
CA THR A 126 7.33 -1.41 -14.79
C THR A 126 6.92 -0.06 -15.37
N GLY A 127 7.78 0.95 -15.32
CA GLY A 127 7.45 2.30 -15.80
C GLY A 127 6.22 2.87 -15.11
N ASP A 128 5.28 3.37 -15.91
CA ASP A 128 4.04 4.00 -15.44
C ASP A 128 2.86 3.03 -15.28
N HIS A 129 3.13 1.72 -15.32
CA HIS A 129 2.04 0.73 -15.26
C HIS A 129 1.20 0.86 -14.00
N PHE A 130 1.83 1.06 -12.83
CA PHE A 130 1.15 1.14 -11.55
C PHE A 130 0.97 2.58 -11.08
N HIS A 131 -0.23 2.89 -10.56
CA HIS A 131 -0.43 4.03 -9.67
C HIS A 131 0.12 3.67 -8.29
N LEU A 132 1.11 4.40 -7.80
CA LEU A 132 1.77 4.14 -6.53
C LEU A 132 1.30 5.12 -5.46
N ALA A 133 0.63 4.59 -4.43
CA ALA A 133 0.30 5.32 -3.21
C ALA A 133 1.35 5.04 -2.12
N VAL A 134 1.65 6.03 -1.31
CA VAL A 134 2.60 5.93 -0.19
C VAL A 134 1.99 6.42 1.11
N ALA A 135 2.51 5.95 2.24
CA ALA A 135 2.09 6.44 3.54
C ALA A 135 2.64 7.85 3.80
N ALA A 136 1.79 8.68 4.39
CA ALA A 136 2.12 10.02 4.88
C ALA A 136 1.73 10.15 6.36
N TYR A 137 2.47 10.94 7.12
CA TYR A 137 2.30 11.09 8.57
C TYR A 137 2.17 12.58 8.92
N PRO A 138 0.94 13.15 8.95
CA PRO A 138 0.75 14.56 9.27
C PRO A 138 1.27 14.95 10.66
N GLU A 139 1.14 14.04 11.64
CA GLU A 139 1.62 14.20 13.03
C GLU A 139 3.02 13.61 13.25
N TRP A 140 3.77 13.28 12.20
CA TRP A 140 5.05 12.58 12.06
C TRP A 140 5.06 11.08 12.42
N HIS A 141 6.00 10.38 11.80
CA HIS A 141 6.20 8.95 12.06
C HIS A 141 6.85 8.74 13.44
N PRO A 142 6.36 7.78 14.27
CA PRO A 142 6.90 7.52 15.62
C PRO A 142 8.41 7.20 15.65
N GLN A 143 8.96 6.65 14.56
CA GLN A 143 10.38 6.33 14.44
C GLN A 143 11.20 7.43 13.76
N ALA A 144 10.60 8.54 13.36
CA ALA A 144 11.32 9.67 12.80
C ALA A 144 12.08 10.42 13.92
N ARG A 145 13.27 10.91 13.60
CA ARG A 145 14.09 11.70 14.56
C ARG A 145 13.51 13.09 14.81
N SER A 146 12.81 13.62 13.81
CA SER A 146 12.17 14.93 13.87
C SER A 146 11.06 15.02 12.82
N PRO A 147 10.11 15.99 12.94
CA PRO A 147 9.12 16.24 11.90
C PRO A 147 9.74 16.57 10.54
N ASN A 148 10.84 17.32 10.51
CA ASN A 148 11.55 17.69 9.29
C ASN A 148 12.17 16.47 8.60
N ASP A 149 12.70 15.51 9.36
CA ASP A 149 13.25 14.26 8.81
C ASP A 149 12.15 13.41 8.17
N ASP A 150 10.96 13.40 8.79
CA ASP A 150 9.81 12.68 8.24
C ASP A 150 9.27 13.33 6.97
N LEU A 151 9.15 14.64 6.95
CA LEU A 151 8.77 15.40 5.75
C LEU A 151 9.80 15.21 4.62
N ALA A 152 11.10 15.23 4.94
CA ALA A 152 12.14 14.92 3.96
C ALA A 152 12.06 13.48 3.44
N ALA A 153 11.69 12.53 4.30
CA ALA A 153 11.45 11.14 3.88
C ALA A 153 10.23 11.04 2.94
N PHE A 154 9.17 11.79 3.22
CA PHE A 154 8.01 11.88 2.33
C PHE A 154 8.37 12.49 0.98
N ALA A 155 9.11 13.60 0.97
CA ALA A 155 9.58 14.24 -0.26
C ALA A 155 10.42 13.29 -1.14
N ARG A 156 11.25 12.42 -0.53
CA ARG A 156 11.98 11.38 -1.26
C ARG A 156 11.04 10.39 -1.95
N LYS A 157 9.96 9.96 -1.29
CA LYS A 157 8.94 9.07 -1.89
C LYS A 157 8.23 9.73 -3.07
N ALA A 158 7.88 10.99 -2.95
CA ALA A 158 7.28 11.75 -4.06
C ALA A 158 8.24 11.85 -5.26
N LYS A 159 9.50 12.22 -5.01
CA LYS A 159 10.54 12.31 -6.06
C LYS A 159 10.86 10.97 -6.71
N ALA A 160 10.76 9.87 -5.97
CA ALA A 160 10.95 8.51 -6.49
C ALA A 160 9.85 8.08 -7.47
N GLY A 161 8.73 8.80 -7.55
CA GLY A 161 7.66 8.55 -8.50
C GLY A 161 6.34 8.10 -7.89
N ALA A 162 6.08 8.42 -6.61
CA ALA A 162 4.76 8.22 -6.02
C ALA A 162 3.71 9.13 -6.68
N ASN A 163 2.49 8.63 -6.88
CA ASN A 163 1.39 9.36 -7.50
C ASN A 163 0.44 9.97 -6.46
N SER A 164 0.29 9.33 -5.31
CA SER A 164 -0.61 9.77 -4.25
C SER A 164 -0.07 9.39 -2.87
N ALA A 165 -0.67 9.98 -1.84
CA ALA A 165 -0.35 9.67 -0.46
C ALA A 165 -1.61 9.34 0.33
N ILE A 166 -1.48 8.36 1.24
CA ILE A 166 -2.52 8.00 2.20
C ILE A 166 -2.01 8.39 3.58
N THR A 167 -2.70 9.28 4.27
CA THR A 167 -2.30 9.70 5.60
C THR A 167 -2.56 8.59 6.62
N GLN A 168 -1.70 8.53 7.62
CA GLN A 168 -2.03 7.82 8.85
C GLN A 168 -3.13 8.57 9.60
N TYR A 169 -3.79 7.92 10.54
CA TYR A 169 -4.71 8.59 11.45
C TYR A 169 -4.07 9.84 12.03
N PHE A 170 -4.79 10.93 12.04
CA PHE A 170 -4.40 12.16 12.72
C PHE A 170 -5.62 12.75 13.46
N TYR A 171 -5.34 13.32 14.62
CA TYR A 171 -6.38 13.95 15.45
C TYR A 171 -6.25 15.47 15.44
N ASN A 172 -5.09 15.98 15.03
CA ASN A 172 -4.83 17.40 14.92
C ASN A 172 -4.97 17.87 13.47
N ALA A 173 -6.05 18.56 13.17
CA ALA A 173 -6.32 19.09 11.83
C ALA A 173 -5.25 20.12 11.39
N ASP A 174 -4.70 20.91 12.33
CA ASP A 174 -3.67 21.89 12.01
C ASP A 174 -2.37 21.21 11.56
N ALA A 175 -2.05 20.04 12.12
CA ALA A 175 -0.91 19.24 11.66
C ALA A 175 -1.11 18.76 10.21
N TYR A 176 -2.32 18.39 9.84
CA TYR A 176 -2.65 18.03 8.46
C TYR A 176 -2.52 19.22 7.53
N PHE A 177 -3.08 20.36 7.85
CA PHE A 177 -2.97 21.56 7.03
C PHE A 177 -1.53 21.99 6.85
N HIS A 178 -0.74 21.99 7.92
CA HIS A 178 0.69 22.29 7.85
C HIS A 178 1.49 21.29 7.00
N PHE A 179 1.03 20.04 6.95
CA PHE A 179 1.68 19.00 6.12
C PHE A 179 1.41 19.19 4.62
N VAL A 180 0.23 19.70 4.24
CA VAL A 180 -0.15 19.89 2.83
C VAL A 180 0.26 21.24 2.25
N ASP A 181 0.59 22.26 3.09
CA ASP A 181 1.09 23.57 2.70
C ASP A 181 2.59 23.53 2.36
#